data_ad5a2ad6b3be132c388d6b05c3838321
#
_entry.id   ad5a2ad6b3be132c388d6b05c3838321
#
_cell.length_a   1.000
_cell.length_b   1.000
_cell.length_c   1.000
_cell.angle_alpha   90.00
_cell.angle_beta   90.00
_cell.angle_gamma   90.00
#
_symmetry.space_group_name_H-M   'P 1'
#
loop_
_entity.id
_entity.type
_entity.pdbx_description
1 polymer ?
#
loop_
_entity_poly.entity_id
_entity_poly.type
_entity_poly.pdbx_seq_one_letter_code
_entity_poly.pdbx_strand_id
1 'polypeptide(L)'
;MKVALIGASGKVGGRLAAELTARGHQVTGVARQPAETGVVMVVADANDRGALAAAIRGSDALMVAGRFVSMDAATILGAVADAGVPRLLVVGGAGSLFVAPGLQLIDAPGMPAEFLPEVSAGKRFLETLQASDADWTFLSPAAQFGPGERTGLYRVGGDDLMRDAQGESRISYEDLAKALVDELEEPRHSRKRFSIAY
;
A
#
# COMPACT_ATOMS: atom_id res chain seq x y z
N MET A 1 -17.25 -2.85 5.74
CA MET A 1 -16.97 -1.60 5.00
C MET A 1 -16.98 -1.88 3.50
N LYS A 2 -17.19 -0.85 2.68
CA LYS A 2 -16.98 -0.90 1.22
C LYS A 2 -15.59 -0.41 0.91
N VAL A 3 -14.76 -1.25 0.31
CA VAL A 3 -13.35 -0.94 0.04
C VAL A 3 -13.09 -1.00 -1.46
N ALA A 4 -12.62 0.11 -2.03
CA ALA A 4 -12.05 0.10 -3.37
C ALA A 4 -10.57 -0.32 -3.28
N LEU A 5 -10.10 -1.15 -4.20
CA LEU A 5 -8.73 -1.69 -4.20
C LEU A 5 -8.10 -1.56 -5.58
N ILE A 6 -7.16 -0.62 -5.73
CA ILE A 6 -6.30 -0.54 -6.92
C ILE A 6 -5.26 -1.66 -6.83
N GLY A 7 -5.13 -2.41 -7.92
CA GLY A 7 -4.17 -3.51 -8.01
C GLY A 7 -4.66 -4.85 -7.46
N ALA A 8 -5.98 -5.06 -7.35
CA ALA A 8 -6.61 -6.29 -6.84
C ALA A 8 -6.13 -7.58 -7.55
N SER A 9 -5.74 -7.50 -8.81
CA SER A 9 -5.19 -8.63 -9.58
C SER A 9 -3.70 -8.89 -9.35
N GLY A 10 -3.01 -8.02 -8.60
CA GLY A 10 -1.59 -8.15 -8.30
C GLY A 10 -1.31 -9.16 -7.16
N LYS A 11 -0.02 -9.48 -6.96
CA LYS A 11 0.40 -10.44 -5.93
C LYS A 11 -0.04 -10.03 -4.52
N VAL A 12 0.14 -8.78 -4.14
CA VAL A 12 -0.26 -8.23 -2.84
C VAL A 12 -1.75 -7.90 -2.83
N GLY A 13 -2.24 -7.27 -3.90
CA GLY A 13 -3.65 -6.89 -3.99
C GLY A 13 -4.59 -8.08 -3.92
N GLY A 14 -4.22 -9.23 -4.49
CA GLY A 14 -4.99 -10.47 -4.34
C GLY A 14 -5.07 -10.98 -2.90
N ARG A 15 -3.99 -10.82 -2.09
CA ARG A 15 -3.99 -11.16 -0.66
C ARG A 15 -4.85 -10.17 0.14
N LEU A 16 -4.77 -8.89 -0.20
CA LEU A 16 -5.65 -7.86 0.41
C LEU A 16 -7.12 -8.14 0.10
N ALA A 17 -7.45 -8.44 -1.17
CA ALA A 17 -8.82 -8.80 -1.57
C ALA A 17 -9.33 -10.02 -0.80
N ALA A 18 -8.51 -11.06 -0.65
CA ALA A 18 -8.86 -12.26 0.10
C ALA A 18 -9.06 -11.97 1.60
N GLU A 19 -8.13 -11.24 2.24
CA GLU A 19 -8.21 -10.88 3.66
C GLU A 19 -9.43 -9.99 3.95
N LEU A 20 -9.68 -8.97 3.12
CA LEU A 20 -10.86 -8.10 3.23
C LEU A 20 -12.16 -8.90 3.11
N THR A 21 -12.25 -9.78 2.11
CA THR A 21 -13.45 -10.61 1.88
C THR A 21 -13.66 -11.58 3.04
N ALA A 22 -12.60 -12.21 3.54
CA ALA A 22 -12.68 -13.13 4.68
C ALA A 22 -13.19 -12.45 5.96
N ARG A 23 -12.95 -11.13 6.10
CA ARG A 23 -13.46 -10.33 7.22
C ARG A 23 -14.82 -9.67 6.93
N GLY A 24 -15.48 -10.02 5.83
CA GLY A 24 -16.83 -9.56 5.50
C GLY A 24 -16.90 -8.14 4.92
N HIS A 25 -15.80 -7.58 4.43
CA HIS A 25 -15.82 -6.32 3.68
C HIS A 25 -16.31 -6.54 2.25
N GLN A 26 -16.96 -5.53 1.68
CA GLN A 26 -17.33 -5.50 0.26
C GLN A 26 -16.17 -4.90 -0.53
N VAL A 27 -15.55 -5.69 -1.40
CA VAL A 27 -14.37 -5.25 -2.15
C VAL A 27 -14.72 -5.02 -3.61
N THR A 28 -14.33 -3.84 -4.12
CA THR A 28 -14.38 -3.50 -5.54
C THR A 28 -12.96 -3.26 -6.03
N GLY A 29 -12.45 -4.17 -6.87
CA GLY A 29 -11.14 -4.00 -7.50
C GLY A 29 -11.19 -2.96 -8.61
N VAL A 30 -10.16 -2.12 -8.72
CA VAL A 30 -9.99 -1.13 -9.79
C VAL A 30 -8.77 -1.50 -10.61
N ALA A 31 -8.91 -1.66 -11.92
CA ALA A 31 -7.84 -1.97 -12.83
C ALA A 31 -8.09 -1.41 -14.23
N ARG A 32 -7.03 -1.21 -15.03
CA ARG A 32 -7.13 -0.71 -16.42
C ARG A 32 -7.76 -1.68 -17.41
N GLN A 33 -7.77 -2.96 -17.05
CA GLN A 33 -8.34 -4.03 -17.88
C GLN A 33 -9.15 -4.97 -16.97
N PRO A 34 -10.15 -5.65 -17.54
CA PRO A 34 -10.85 -6.71 -16.82
C PRO A 34 -9.87 -7.77 -16.32
N ALA A 35 -10.09 -8.27 -15.13
CA ALA A 35 -9.29 -9.33 -14.53
C ALA A 35 -10.22 -10.30 -13.78
N GLU A 36 -9.93 -11.58 -13.88
CA GLU A 36 -10.58 -12.59 -13.06
C GLU A 36 -9.94 -12.56 -11.66
N THR A 37 -10.71 -12.08 -10.71
CA THR A 37 -10.35 -12.00 -9.29
C THR A 37 -11.54 -12.50 -8.48
N GLY A 38 -11.34 -12.81 -7.23
CA GLY A 38 -12.45 -13.22 -6.35
C GLY A 38 -13.39 -12.07 -5.95
N VAL A 39 -13.26 -10.88 -6.56
CA VAL A 39 -14.03 -9.67 -6.21
C VAL A 39 -14.58 -8.98 -7.47
N VAL A 40 -15.60 -8.14 -7.27
CA VAL A 40 -16.15 -7.31 -8.35
C VAL A 40 -15.08 -6.37 -8.88
N MET A 41 -14.96 -6.27 -10.21
CA MET A 41 -13.96 -5.40 -10.85
C MET A 41 -14.63 -4.26 -11.60
N VAL A 42 -14.05 -3.06 -11.47
CA VAL A 42 -14.38 -1.86 -12.26
C VAL A 42 -13.17 -1.48 -13.09
N VAL A 43 -13.39 -1.20 -14.37
CA VAL A 43 -12.34 -0.78 -15.29
C VAL A 43 -12.16 0.75 -15.18
N ALA A 44 -11.01 1.17 -14.65
CA ALA A 44 -10.60 2.56 -14.61
C ALA A 44 -9.07 2.67 -14.54
N ASP A 45 -8.50 3.72 -15.13
CA ASP A 45 -7.10 4.07 -14.95
C ASP A 45 -6.93 4.91 -13.67
N ALA A 46 -6.02 4.47 -12.80
CA ALA A 46 -5.69 5.20 -11.57
C ALA A 46 -5.05 6.58 -11.84
N ASN A 47 -4.57 6.82 -13.05
CA ASN A 47 -4.04 8.12 -13.49
C ASN A 47 -5.09 9.00 -14.22
N ASP A 48 -6.31 8.51 -14.39
CA ASP A 48 -7.46 9.32 -14.80
C ASP A 48 -8.28 9.67 -13.55
N ARG A 49 -8.11 10.91 -13.07
CA ARG A 49 -8.75 11.41 -11.86
C ARG A 49 -10.28 11.26 -11.89
N GLY A 50 -10.90 11.57 -13.04
CA GLY A 50 -12.36 11.50 -13.17
C GLY A 50 -12.88 10.07 -13.20
N ALA A 51 -12.22 9.20 -13.98
CA ALA A 51 -12.58 7.78 -14.03
C ALA A 51 -12.36 7.09 -12.69
N LEU A 52 -11.23 7.38 -12.01
CA LEU A 52 -10.96 6.83 -10.68
C LEU A 52 -11.98 7.33 -9.65
N ALA A 53 -12.29 8.62 -9.61
CA ALA A 53 -13.28 9.18 -8.69
C ALA A 53 -14.67 8.54 -8.89
N ALA A 54 -15.07 8.30 -10.13
CA ALA A 54 -16.32 7.60 -10.42
C ALA A 54 -16.30 6.14 -9.93
N ALA A 55 -15.17 5.44 -10.15
CA ALA A 55 -15.02 4.03 -9.78
C ALA A 55 -15.01 3.79 -8.26
N ILE A 56 -14.49 4.74 -7.46
CA ILE A 56 -14.36 4.59 -6.00
C ILE A 56 -15.48 5.27 -5.20
N ARG A 57 -16.40 5.94 -5.87
CA ARG A 57 -17.50 6.67 -5.22
C ARG A 57 -18.36 5.76 -4.35
N GLY A 58 -18.63 6.21 -3.11
CA GLY A 58 -19.41 5.47 -2.13
C GLY A 58 -18.64 4.35 -1.43
N SER A 59 -17.32 4.29 -1.61
CA SER A 59 -16.43 3.47 -0.79
C SER A 59 -16.11 4.17 0.54
N ASP A 60 -15.95 3.39 1.59
CA ASP A 60 -15.51 3.86 2.91
C ASP A 60 -13.98 4.06 2.94
N ALA A 61 -13.25 3.35 2.07
CA ALA A 61 -11.80 3.49 1.94
C ALA A 61 -11.34 3.14 0.52
N LEU A 62 -10.20 3.73 0.12
CA LEU A 62 -9.41 3.30 -1.02
C LEU A 62 -8.12 2.62 -0.52
N MET A 63 -7.86 1.41 -0.97
CA MET A 63 -6.56 0.75 -0.83
C MET A 63 -5.78 0.76 -2.14
N VAL A 64 -4.48 0.97 -2.07
CA VAL A 64 -3.58 1.02 -3.23
C VAL A 64 -2.48 -0.02 -3.08
N ALA A 65 -2.42 -0.97 -3.99
CA ALA A 65 -1.43 -2.06 -4.05
C ALA A 65 -0.84 -2.22 -5.46
N GLY A 66 -0.59 -1.12 -6.14
CA GLY A 66 -0.02 -1.07 -7.48
C GLY A 66 1.46 -0.67 -7.49
N ARG A 67 2.06 -0.68 -8.69
CA ARG A 67 3.45 -0.24 -8.88
C ARG A 67 3.52 1.29 -8.92
N PHE A 68 4.41 1.88 -8.13
CA PHE A 68 4.55 3.33 -8.04
C PHE A 68 4.98 4.00 -9.35
N VAL A 69 5.80 3.35 -10.16
CA VAL A 69 6.20 3.88 -11.48
C VAL A 69 5.04 4.07 -12.45
N SER A 70 3.89 3.46 -12.18
CA SER A 70 2.70 3.53 -13.03
C SER A 70 1.53 4.29 -12.38
N MET A 71 1.76 4.99 -11.28
CA MET A 71 0.73 5.71 -10.55
C MET A 71 1.20 7.11 -10.15
N ASP A 72 0.30 8.08 -10.20
CA ASP A 72 0.53 9.43 -9.71
C ASP A 72 -0.24 9.69 -8.41
N ALA A 73 0.48 10.02 -7.34
CA ALA A 73 -0.10 10.24 -6.02
C ALA A 73 -1.06 11.44 -5.99
N ALA A 74 -0.74 12.53 -6.72
CA ALA A 74 -1.57 13.71 -6.75
C ALA A 74 -2.91 13.44 -7.44
N THR A 75 -2.89 12.66 -8.52
CA THR A 75 -4.11 12.21 -9.22
C THR A 75 -4.99 11.35 -8.31
N ILE A 76 -4.39 10.39 -7.58
CA ILE A 76 -5.12 9.52 -6.64
C ILE A 76 -5.73 10.35 -5.50
N LEU A 77 -4.97 11.25 -4.89
CA LEU A 77 -5.47 12.16 -3.85
C LEU A 77 -6.63 13.03 -4.36
N GLY A 78 -6.49 13.56 -5.57
CA GLY A 78 -7.56 14.32 -6.21
C GLY A 78 -8.83 13.50 -6.42
N ALA A 79 -8.70 12.26 -6.89
CA ALA A 79 -9.84 11.36 -7.07
C ALA A 79 -10.51 10.97 -5.74
N VAL A 80 -9.72 10.73 -4.70
CA VAL A 80 -10.21 10.48 -3.33
C VAL A 80 -11.05 11.65 -2.82
N ALA A 81 -10.55 12.88 -3.00
CA ALA A 81 -11.28 14.10 -2.61
C ALA A 81 -12.58 14.27 -3.42
N ASP A 82 -12.54 14.13 -4.74
CA ASP A 82 -13.70 14.28 -5.63
C ASP A 82 -14.79 13.20 -5.39
N ALA A 83 -14.38 12.02 -4.99
CA ALA A 83 -15.30 10.92 -4.65
C ALA A 83 -15.84 11.03 -3.21
N GLY A 84 -15.24 11.84 -2.35
CA GLY A 84 -15.57 11.94 -0.93
C GLY A 84 -15.20 10.68 -0.14
N VAL A 85 -14.15 9.95 -0.57
CA VAL A 85 -13.67 8.75 0.14
C VAL A 85 -12.85 9.20 1.36
N PRO A 86 -13.23 8.83 2.59
CA PRO A 86 -12.63 9.42 3.78
C PRO A 86 -11.23 8.88 4.11
N ARG A 87 -10.87 7.69 3.60
CA ARG A 87 -9.65 6.97 4.04
C ARG A 87 -8.85 6.43 2.86
N LEU A 88 -7.54 6.67 2.86
CA LEU A 88 -6.60 6.15 1.87
C LEU A 88 -5.52 5.28 2.55
N LEU A 89 -5.39 4.01 2.16
CA LEU A 89 -4.34 3.12 2.65
C LEU A 89 -3.47 2.66 1.48
N VAL A 90 -2.15 2.78 1.64
CA VAL A 90 -1.20 2.48 0.58
C VAL A 90 -0.24 1.39 1.02
N VAL A 91 -0.14 0.34 0.21
CA VAL A 91 0.97 -0.60 0.30
C VAL A 91 2.21 0.11 -0.21
N GLY A 92 3.09 0.42 0.70
CA GLY A 92 4.31 1.16 0.47
C GLY A 92 5.49 0.30 0.01
N GLY A 93 6.67 0.86 0.17
CA GLY A 93 7.94 0.20 -0.05
C GLY A 93 8.94 0.47 1.07
N ALA A 94 9.99 -0.34 1.15
CA ALA A 94 11.05 -0.21 2.16
C ALA A 94 12.08 0.88 1.84
N GLY A 95 12.14 1.34 0.59
CA GLY A 95 13.25 2.15 0.09
C GLY A 95 13.49 3.47 0.84
N SER A 96 12.44 4.09 1.37
CA SER A 96 12.54 5.32 2.16
C SER A 96 12.66 5.08 3.68
N LEU A 97 12.77 3.82 4.14
CA LEU A 97 13.08 3.51 5.54
C LEU A 97 14.55 3.79 5.84
N PHE A 98 14.83 4.28 7.04
CA PHE A 98 16.19 4.54 7.48
C PHE A 98 16.92 3.24 7.87
N VAL A 99 18.13 3.08 7.38
CA VAL A 99 19.05 1.97 7.74
C VAL A 99 20.12 2.42 8.72
N ALA A 100 20.33 3.73 8.83
CA ALA A 100 21.18 4.43 9.80
C ALA A 100 20.67 5.88 9.94
N PRO A 101 21.11 6.65 10.95
CA PRO A 101 20.75 8.05 11.09
C PRO A 101 21.02 8.86 9.81
N GLY A 102 19.96 9.39 9.20
CA GLY A 102 20.02 10.18 7.97
C GLY A 102 20.23 9.39 6.67
N LEU A 103 20.41 8.06 6.71
CA LEU A 103 20.63 7.21 5.55
C LEU A 103 19.39 6.33 5.27
N GLN A 104 18.74 6.56 4.15
CA GLN A 104 17.63 5.72 3.68
C GLN A 104 18.13 4.49 2.90
N LEU A 105 17.34 3.42 2.87
CA LEU A 105 17.69 2.19 2.15
C LEU A 105 17.98 2.43 0.67
N ILE A 106 17.26 3.34 0.02
CA ILE A 106 17.47 3.70 -1.40
C ILE A 106 18.87 4.28 -1.64
N ASP A 107 19.43 4.98 -0.66
CA ASP A 107 20.73 5.66 -0.75
C ASP A 107 21.87 4.79 -0.18
N ALA A 108 21.53 3.63 0.38
CA ALA A 108 22.49 2.71 0.97
C ALA A 108 23.28 1.94 -0.10
N PRO A 109 24.55 1.60 0.16
CA PRO A 109 25.32 0.73 -0.72
C PRO A 109 24.62 -0.62 -0.97
N GLY A 110 24.66 -1.09 -2.23
CA GLY A 110 24.10 -2.40 -2.60
C GLY A 110 22.65 -2.37 -3.07
N MET A 111 22.01 -1.22 -3.20
CA MET A 111 20.68 -1.12 -3.83
C MET A 111 20.81 -1.47 -5.32
N PRO A 112 20.15 -2.55 -5.80
CA PRO A 112 20.21 -2.93 -7.21
C PRO A 112 19.58 -1.87 -8.11
N ALA A 113 20.24 -1.54 -9.22
CA ALA A 113 19.84 -0.47 -10.13
C ALA A 113 18.44 -0.69 -10.73
N GLU A 114 18.06 -1.95 -10.95
CA GLU A 114 16.72 -2.29 -11.49
C GLU A 114 15.56 -1.91 -10.56
N PHE A 115 15.78 -1.77 -9.25
CA PHE A 115 14.74 -1.35 -8.30
C PHE A 115 14.65 0.16 -8.14
N LEU A 116 15.69 0.91 -8.51
CA LEU A 116 15.75 2.36 -8.30
C LEU A 116 14.54 3.12 -8.87
N PRO A 117 14.02 2.83 -10.08
CA PRO A 117 12.85 3.54 -10.59
C PRO A 117 11.62 3.37 -9.69
N GLU A 118 11.31 2.13 -9.27
CA GLU A 118 10.16 1.83 -8.42
C GLU A 118 10.33 2.42 -7.03
N VAL A 119 11.50 2.25 -6.43
CA VAL A 119 11.81 2.73 -5.08
C VAL A 119 11.78 4.26 -5.02
N SER A 120 12.36 4.94 -6.03
CA SER A 120 12.32 6.40 -6.13
C SER A 120 10.88 6.92 -6.33
N ALA A 121 10.08 6.23 -7.14
CA ALA A 121 8.68 6.58 -7.32
C ALA A 121 7.89 6.40 -6.02
N GLY A 122 8.13 5.33 -5.26
CA GLY A 122 7.51 5.08 -3.96
C GLY A 122 7.88 6.13 -2.91
N LYS A 123 9.13 6.60 -2.90
CA LYS A 123 9.57 7.70 -2.03
C LYS A 123 8.81 8.99 -2.36
N ARG A 124 8.76 9.39 -3.64
CA ARG A 124 8.01 10.58 -4.07
C ARG A 124 6.51 10.46 -3.79
N PHE A 125 5.94 9.27 -3.94
CA PHE A 125 4.54 9.01 -3.60
C PHE A 125 4.28 9.32 -2.12
N LEU A 126 5.12 8.81 -1.21
CA LEU A 126 5.03 9.10 0.22
C LEU A 126 5.19 10.60 0.51
N GLU A 127 6.16 11.28 -0.10
CA GLU A 127 6.37 12.72 0.06
C GLU A 127 5.12 13.51 -0.37
N THR A 128 4.44 13.11 -1.45
CA THR A 128 3.18 13.73 -1.88
C THR A 128 2.06 13.51 -0.87
N LEU A 129 1.95 12.29 -0.29
CA LEU A 129 0.99 12.03 0.78
C LEU A 129 1.25 12.91 2.01
N GLN A 130 2.51 13.03 2.42
CA GLN A 130 2.93 13.83 3.58
C GLN A 130 2.60 15.33 3.43
N ALA A 131 2.64 15.83 2.19
CA ALA A 131 2.27 17.22 1.86
C ALA A 131 0.75 17.45 1.77
N SER A 132 -0.07 16.38 1.85
CA SER A 132 -1.53 16.48 1.72
C SER A 132 -2.24 16.53 3.06
N ASP A 133 -3.51 16.99 3.04
CA ASP A 133 -4.41 16.96 4.20
C ASP A 133 -5.32 15.72 4.26
N ALA A 134 -5.20 14.80 3.30
CA ALA A 134 -5.98 13.56 3.27
C ALA A 134 -5.69 12.67 4.49
N ASP A 135 -6.66 11.87 4.90
CA ASP A 135 -6.43 10.82 5.90
C ASP A 135 -5.83 9.59 5.22
N TRP A 136 -4.51 9.55 5.19
CA TRP A 136 -3.74 8.48 4.56
C TRP A 136 -2.97 7.65 5.58
N THR A 137 -2.72 6.39 5.23
CA THR A 137 -1.70 5.54 5.87
C THR A 137 -0.82 4.91 4.80
N PHE A 138 0.49 4.86 5.06
CA PHE A 138 1.46 4.23 4.18
C PHE A 138 2.18 3.11 4.92
N LEU A 139 1.90 1.85 4.57
CA LEU A 139 2.51 0.68 5.17
C LEU A 139 3.78 0.30 4.42
N SER A 140 4.94 0.59 4.99
CA SER A 140 6.24 0.13 4.47
C SER A 140 6.50 -1.32 4.88
N PRO A 141 6.61 -2.26 3.92
CA PRO A 141 7.03 -3.62 4.23
C PRO A 141 8.51 -3.68 4.62
N ALA A 142 8.95 -4.82 5.10
CA ALA A 142 10.35 -5.18 5.19
C ALA A 142 11.05 -5.16 3.82
N ALA A 143 12.39 -5.14 3.81
CA ALA A 143 13.18 -5.09 2.57
C ALA A 143 12.95 -6.32 1.68
N GLN A 144 12.85 -7.50 2.29
CA GLN A 144 12.48 -8.76 1.62
C GLN A 144 10.99 -9.00 1.83
N PHE A 145 10.25 -8.97 0.74
CA PHE A 145 8.80 -8.96 0.74
C PHE A 145 8.29 -9.92 -0.34
N GLY A 146 7.66 -11.00 0.08
CA GLY A 146 7.30 -12.11 -0.79
C GLY A 146 6.12 -12.94 -0.30
N PRO A 147 5.68 -13.96 -1.08
CA PRO A 147 4.67 -14.89 -0.62
C PRO A 147 5.17 -15.69 0.59
N GLY A 148 4.29 -16.03 1.52
CA GLY A 148 4.63 -16.80 2.72
C GLY A 148 3.40 -17.20 3.51
N GLU A 149 3.57 -17.48 4.79
CA GLU A 149 2.48 -17.82 5.68
C GLU A 149 1.81 -16.57 6.26
N ARG A 150 0.53 -16.68 6.55
CA ARG A 150 -0.22 -15.73 7.37
C ARG A 150 -0.07 -16.11 8.83
N THR A 151 1.04 -15.69 9.43
CA THR A 151 1.35 -16.03 10.83
C THR A 151 0.59 -15.17 11.82
N GLY A 152 0.28 -13.92 11.43
CA GLY A 152 -0.29 -12.91 12.32
C GLY A 152 0.70 -12.39 13.37
N LEU A 153 1.94 -12.82 13.33
CA LEU A 153 3.00 -12.47 14.29
C LEU A 153 4.09 -11.65 13.59
N TYR A 154 4.07 -10.35 13.77
CA TYR A 154 5.06 -9.41 13.23
C TYR A 154 5.24 -8.24 14.18
N ARG A 155 6.38 -7.58 14.05
CA ARG A 155 6.66 -6.32 14.76
C ARG A 155 6.12 -5.15 13.94
N VAL A 156 5.70 -4.12 14.64
CA VAL A 156 5.29 -2.84 14.06
C VAL A 156 6.32 -1.79 14.42
N GLY A 157 6.78 -1.02 13.45
CA GLY A 157 7.74 0.05 13.59
C GLY A 157 7.29 1.33 12.88
N GLY A 158 8.17 2.32 12.91
CA GLY A 158 7.95 3.63 12.28
C GLY A 158 8.76 3.79 10.98
N ASP A 159 9.74 4.68 11.03
CA ASP A 159 10.53 5.11 9.87
C ASP A 159 11.81 4.29 9.65
N ASP A 160 12.16 3.42 10.59
CA ASP A 160 13.38 2.62 10.51
C ASP A 160 13.13 1.25 9.87
N LEU A 161 14.12 0.77 9.12
CA LEU A 161 14.12 -0.58 8.57
C LEU A 161 14.39 -1.58 9.70
N MET A 162 13.37 -2.35 10.05
CA MET A 162 13.50 -3.40 11.06
C MET A 162 14.25 -4.61 10.52
N ARG A 163 15.11 -5.19 11.37
CA ARG A 163 15.84 -6.43 11.11
C ARG A 163 15.64 -7.40 12.28
N ASP A 164 15.73 -8.68 12.00
CA ASP A 164 15.78 -9.72 13.01
C ASP A 164 17.20 -9.87 13.60
N ALA A 165 17.38 -10.83 14.51
CA ALA A 165 18.66 -11.10 15.16
C ALA A 165 19.75 -11.61 14.17
N GLN A 166 19.35 -12.08 13.00
CA GLN A 166 20.24 -12.54 11.92
C GLN A 166 20.55 -11.40 10.93
N GLY A 167 19.98 -10.20 11.14
CA GLY A 167 20.17 -9.04 10.27
C GLY A 167 19.20 -9.02 9.06
N GLU A 168 18.27 -9.98 8.98
CA GLU A 168 17.31 -10.07 7.90
C GLU A 168 16.11 -9.13 8.13
N SER A 169 15.61 -8.56 7.04
CA SER A 169 14.40 -7.73 7.04
C SER A 169 13.40 -8.35 6.08
N ARG A 170 12.39 -9.07 6.60
CA ARG A 170 11.44 -9.85 5.80
C ARG A 170 10.04 -9.83 6.36
N ILE A 171 9.06 -9.97 5.45
CA ILE A 171 7.63 -10.11 5.77
C ILE A 171 6.91 -10.83 4.61
N SER A 172 5.86 -11.59 4.91
CA SER A 172 5.00 -12.18 3.89
C SER A 172 3.98 -11.19 3.34
N TYR A 173 3.52 -11.45 2.10
CA TYR A 173 2.37 -10.70 1.53
C TYR A 173 1.11 -10.90 2.38
N GLU A 174 0.96 -12.08 2.95
CA GLU A 174 -0.18 -12.51 3.74
C GLU A 174 -0.24 -11.73 5.07
N ASP A 175 0.87 -11.59 5.77
CA ASP A 175 0.93 -10.79 7.00
C ASP A 175 0.86 -9.29 6.73
N LEU A 176 1.39 -8.82 5.60
CA LEU A 176 1.20 -7.44 5.18
C LEU A 176 -0.29 -7.15 4.92
N ALA A 177 -0.98 -8.06 4.22
CA ALA A 177 -2.41 -7.89 3.95
C ALA A 177 -3.20 -7.82 5.26
N LYS A 178 -2.89 -8.72 6.21
CA LYS A 178 -3.48 -8.69 7.56
C LYS A 178 -3.23 -7.34 8.24
N ALA A 179 -1.98 -6.85 8.25
CA ALA A 179 -1.62 -5.61 8.93
C ALA A 179 -2.34 -4.39 8.34
N LEU A 180 -2.49 -4.32 7.02
CA LEU A 180 -3.17 -3.21 6.38
C LEU A 180 -4.70 -3.25 6.60
N VAL A 181 -5.28 -4.46 6.70
CA VAL A 181 -6.71 -4.60 7.04
C VAL A 181 -6.94 -4.33 8.53
N ASP A 182 -6.03 -4.73 9.43
CA ASP A 182 -6.10 -4.32 10.85
C ASP A 182 -6.10 -2.79 10.97
N GLU A 183 -5.24 -2.09 10.21
CA GLU A 183 -5.17 -0.62 10.20
C GLU A 183 -6.42 0.03 9.60
N LEU A 184 -7.11 -0.64 8.66
CA LEU A 184 -8.40 -0.18 8.15
C LEU A 184 -9.49 -0.26 9.23
N GLU A 185 -9.55 -1.37 9.96
CA GLU A 185 -10.58 -1.63 10.97
C GLU A 185 -10.34 -0.85 12.27
N GLU A 186 -9.05 -0.71 12.65
CA GLU A 186 -8.61 0.01 13.84
C GLU A 186 -7.51 1.03 13.49
N PRO A 187 -7.86 2.22 12.97
CA PRO A 187 -6.90 3.22 12.54
C PRO A 187 -5.99 3.70 13.69
N ARG A 188 -4.68 3.46 13.56
CA ARG A 188 -3.65 3.87 14.53
C ARG A 188 -2.60 4.79 13.91
N HIS A 189 -2.54 4.80 12.57
CA HIS A 189 -1.52 5.50 11.80
C HIS A 189 -2.13 6.48 10.79
N SER A 190 -3.16 7.25 11.22
CA SER A 190 -3.72 8.33 10.40
C SER A 190 -2.66 9.38 10.09
N ARG A 191 -2.51 9.73 8.81
CA ARG A 191 -1.51 10.66 8.26
C ARG A 191 -0.07 10.26 8.63
N LYS A 192 0.19 8.96 8.66
CA LYS A 192 1.49 8.41 9.05
C LYS A 192 1.91 7.25 8.16
N ARG A 193 3.23 7.08 8.10
CA ARG A 193 3.84 5.81 7.72
C ARG A 193 4.00 4.93 8.97
N PHE A 194 3.87 3.64 8.79
CA PHE A 194 4.36 2.63 9.71
C PHE A 194 5.03 1.50 8.93
N SER A 195 5.88 0.72 9.58
CA SER A 195 6.56 -0.42 8.97
C SER A 195 6.25 -1.71 9.71
N ILE A 196 6.40 -2.84 9.02
CA ILE A 196 6.26 -4.18 9.60
C ILE A 196 7.39 -5.10 9.14
N ALA A 197 7.85 -5.97 10.06
CA ALA A 197 8.80 -7.06 9.79
C ALA A 197 8.65 -8.17 10.83
N TYR A 198 9.17 -9.34 10.50
CA TYR A 198 9.36 -10.42 11.47
C TYR A 198 10.46 -10.12 12.46
#